data_44fc10272071ffc2d52e29979a20975d
#
_entry.id   44fc10272071ffc2d52e29979a20975d
#
_cell.length_a   1.000
_cell.length_b   1.000
_cell.length_c   1.000
_cell.angle_alpha   90.00
_cell.angle_beta   90.00
_cell.angle_gamma   90.00
#
_symmetry.space_group_name_H-M   'P 1'
#
loop_
_entity.id
_entity.type
_entity.pdbx_description
1 polymer ?
#
loop_
_entity_poly.entity_id
_entity_poly.type
_entity_poly.pdbx_seq_one_letter_code
_entity_poly.pdbx_strand_id
1 'polypeptide(L)'
;MRSPRDPEETAWHQVRRLGYSPDDVRHIFLTHLHLDHSGGLPDFPIASVHIFRPELEASLRPRGLLRWIYPHEHWAHGPRWVVYDAPRPGAWFGFDAIETVAGLDPEMRIIPLVGHAPGHCGVAVRTDKGWLMHCGDALPFGGLASSPPEAISRLLIGPHVPRLRALALEQGERIRLLPAHVPLQKLTGWKGQVET
;
A
#
# COMPACT_ATOMS: atom_id res chain seq x y z
N MET A 1 -20.79 3.48 -2.80
CA MET A 1 -20.68 2.74 -4.07
C MET A 1 -20.51 1.26 -3.69
N ARG A 2 -21.37 0.34 -4.14
CA ARG A 2 -21.13 -1.09 -3.89
C ARG A 2 -20.00 -1.51 -4.82
N SER A 3 -18.92 -2.06 -4.28
CA SER A 3 -17.90 -2.75 -5.07
C SER A 3 -18.58 -3.89 -5.86
N PRO A 4 -18.35 -4.04 -7.16
CA PRO A 4 -18.80 -5.22 -7.85
C PRO A 4 -18.16 -6.45 -7.15
N ARG A 5 -19.00 -7.38 -6.69
CA ARG A 5 -18.53 -8.64 -6.10
C ARG A 5 -18.22 -9.61 -7.24
N ASP A 6 -17.24 -9.26 -8.05
CA ASP A 6 -16.75 -10.12 -9.12
C ASP A 6 -15.56 -10.90 -8.57
N PRO A 7 -15.67 -12.22 -8.42
CA PRO A 7 -14.55 -13.06 -7.98
C PRO A 7 -13.31 -12.93 -8.87
N GLU A 8 -13.49 -12.64 -10.17
CA GLU A 8 -12.39 -12.46 -11.12
C GLU A 8 -11.53 -11.23 -10.83
N GLU A 9 -12.03 -10.26 -10.04
CA GLU A 9 -11.29 -9.08 -9.62
C GLU A 9 -10.44 -9.30 -8.35
N THR A 10 -10.51 -10.50 -7.75
CA THR A 10 -9.67 -10.82 -6.58
C THR A 10 -8.19 -10.95 -6.97
N ALA A 11 -7.28 -10.65 -6.06
CA ALA A 11 -5.84 -10.80 -6.27
C ALA A 11 -5.46 -12.23 -6.67
N TRP A 12 -6.14 -13.24 -6.12
CA TRP A 12 -5.95 -14.64 -6.44
C TRP A 12 -6.21 -14.94 -7.93
N HIS A 13 -7.34 -14.47 -8.49
CA HIS A 13 -7.66 -14.64 -9.90
C HIS A 13 -6.74 -13.83 -10.81
N GLN A 14 -6.38 -12.61 -10.39
CA GLN A 14 -5.49 -11.75 -11.17
C GLN A 14 -4.07 -12.32 -11.27
N VAL A 15 -3.51 -12.88 -10.20
CA VAL A 15 -2.21 -13.59 -10.21
C VAL A 15 -2.25 -14.74 -11.22
N ARG A 16 -3.32 -15.52 -11.23
CA ARG A 16 -3.49 -16.62 -12.20
C ARG A 16 -3.63 -16.13 -13.65
N ARG A 17 -4.35 -15.04 -13.89
CA ARG A 17 -4.44 -14.43 -15.23
C ARG A 17 -3.09 -13.94 -15.75
N LEU A 18 -2.19 -13.56 -14.85
CA LEU A 18 -0.81 -13.22 -15.18
C LEU A 18 0.09 -14.45 -15.41
N GLY A 19 -0.44 -15.68 -15.30
CA GLY A 19 0.29 -16.92 -15.55
C GLY A 19 1.05 -17.46 -14.34
N TYR A 20 0.85 -16.91 -13.14
CA TYR A 20 1.48 -17.37 -11.91
C TYR A 20 0.51 -18.24 -11.07
N SER A 21 1.08 -19.13 -10.25
CA SER A 21 0.32 -19.78 -9.19
C SER A 21 0.19 -18.83 -7.98
N PRO A 22 -0.94 -18.82 -7.25
CA PRO A 22 -1.02 -18.17 -5.95
C PRO A 22 0.08 -18.62 -4.97
N ASP A 23 0.55 -19.87 -5.09
CA ASP A 23 1.67 -20.41 -4.31
C ASP A 23 3.04 -19.79 -4.68
N ASP A 24 3.14 -19.11 -5.83
CA ASP A 24 4.34 -18.39 -6.22
C ASP A 24 4.46 -17.03 -5.50
N VAL A 25 3.37 -16.55 -4.90
CA VAL A 25 3.36 -15.32 -4.10
C VAL A 25 4.07 -15.57 -2.77
N ARG A 26 5.30 -15.13 -2.67
CA ARG A 26 6.16 -15.34 -1.50
C ARG A 26 6.14 -14.18 -0.51
N HIS A 27 5.80 -12.98 -0.98
CA HIS A 27 5.85 -11.75 -0.21
C HIS A 27 4.64 -10.88 -0.50
N ILE A 28 3.98 -10.41 0.55
CA ILE A 28 2.89 -9.44 0.49
C ILE A 28 3.31 -8.24 1.33
N PHE A 29 3.33 -7.05 0.74
CA PHE A 29 3.60 -5.80 1.44
C PHE A 29 2.30 -5.05 1.67
N LEU A 30 1.93 -4.87 2.92
CA LEU A 30 0.72 -4.16 3.31
C LEU A 30 0.99 -2.68 3.54
N THR A 31 0.13 -1.84 3.01
CA THR A 31 0.10 -0.42 3.37
C THR A 31 -0.52 -0.22 4.74
N HIS A 32 -1.59 -0.95 5.03
CA HIS A 32 -2.30 -0.99 6.32
C HIS A 32 -3.30 -2.17 6.34
N LEU A 33 -3.96 -2.39 7.48
CA LEU A 33 -4.82 -3.56 7.72
C LEU A 33 -6.33 -3.27 7.73
N HIS A 34 -6.78 -2.18 7.09
CA HIS A 34 -8.21 -1.98 6.95
C HIS A 34 -8.85 -3.06 6.08
N LEU A 35 -10.16 -3.22 6.22
CA LEU A 35 -10.93 -4.34 5.67
C LEU A 35 -10.79 -4.48 4.13
N ASP A 36 -10.67 -3.40 3.42
CA ASP A 36 -10.56 -3.35 1.95
C ASP A 36 -9.12 -3.50 1.44
N HIS A 37 -8.13 -3.56 2.35
CA HIS A 37 -6.71 -3.77 2.01
C HIS A 37 -6.16 -5.12 2.49
N SER A 38 -6.86 -5.81 3.39
CA SER A 38 -6.38 -7.05 4.00
C SER A 38 -7.19 -8.31 3.62
N GLY A 39 -8.31 -8.14 2.91
CA GLY A 39 -9.24 -9.23 2.63
C GLY A 39 -8.68 -10.41 1.84
N GLY A 40 -7.64 -10.20 1.04
CA GLY A 40 -7.00 -11.24 0.25
C GLY A 40 -5.90 -12.03 0.97
N LEU A 41 -5.57 -11.73 2.23
CA LEU A 41 -4.49 -12.43 2.94
C LEU A 41 -4.71 -13.94 3.07
N PRO A 42 -5.93 -14.45 3.36
CA PRO A 42 -6.16 -15.89 3.45
C PRO A 42 -5.92 -16.66 2.14
N ASP A 43 -5.97 -15.97 1.00
CA ASP A 43 -5.77 -16.59 -0.31
C ASP A 43 -4.30 -16.93 -0.59
N PHE A 44 -3.37 -16.42 0.23
CA PHE A 44 -1.92 -16.58 0.08
C PHE A 44 -1.26 -17.06 1.40
N PRO A 45 -1.63 -18.23 1.92
CA PRO A 45 -1.29 -18.65 3.29
C PRO A 45 0.21 -18.89 3.51
N ILE A 46 0.98 -19.12 2.44
CA ILE A 46 2.43 -19.37 2.53
C ILE A 46 3.29 -18.11 2.38
N ALA A 47 2.67 -16.99 2.00
CA ALA A 47 3.38 -15.73 1.83
C ALA A 47 3.88 -15.16 3.16
N SER A 48 5.04 -14.51 3.15
CA SER A 48 5.47 -13.63 4.21
C SER A 48 4.76 -12.29 4.07
N VAL A 49 4.08 -11.86 5.14
CA VAL A 49 3.32 -10.61 5.14
C VAL A 49 4.12 -9.52 5.83
N HIS A 50 4.57 -8.57 5.05
CA HIS A 50 5.41 -7.45 5.47
C HIS A 50 4.54 -6.30 5.94
N ILE A 51 4.80 -5.81 7.17
CA ILE A 51 3.96 -4.80 7.81
C ILE A 51 4.79 -3.85 8.69
N PHE A 52 4.38 -2.59 8.76
CA PHE A 52 4.93 -1.63 9.70
C PHE A 52 4.36 -1.89 11.11
N ARG A 53 5.22 -1.97 12.13
CA ARG A 53 4.87 -2.36 13.51
C ARG A 53 3.67 -1.62 14.09
N PRO A 54 3.56 -0.27 14.01
CA PRO A 54 2.42 0.43 14.58
C PRO A 54 1.07 0.00 14.02
N GLU A 55 1.03 -0.46 12.76
CA GLU A 55 -0.20 -0.96 12.14
C GLU A 55 -0.62 -2.31 12.71
N LEU A 56 0.33 -3.23 12.82
CA LEU A 56 0.05 -4.53 13.44
C LEU A 56 -0.42 -4.36 14.89
N GLU A 57 0.24 -3.51 15.67
CA GLU A 57 -0.15 -3.25 17.07
C GLU A 57 -1.55 -2.63 17.19
N ALA A 58 -1.89 -1.68 16.29
CA ALA A 58 -3.21 -1.08 16.24
C ALA A 58 -4.31 -2.10 15.91
N SER A 59 -4.03 -3.01 14.97
CA SER A 59 -4.97 -4.05 14.53
C SER A 59 -5.23 -5.12 15.59
N LEU A 60 -4.26 -5.41 16.45
CA LEU A 60 -4.41 -6.40 17.52
C LEU A 60 -5.30 -5.93 18.67
N ARG A 61 -5.43 -4.62 18.88
CA ARG A 61 -6.19 -4.02 19.98
C ARG A 61 -7.02 -2.82 19.53
N PRO A 62 -7.89 -2.99 18.52
CA PRO A 62 -8.68 -1.89 18.00
C PRO A 62 -9.67 -1.40 19.05
N ARG A 63 -9.77 -0.07 19.25
CA ARG A 63 -10.65 0.57 20.22
C ARG A 63 -11.90 1.12 19.57
N GLY A 64 -13.05 0.99 20.24
CA GLY A 64 -14.29 1.60 19.79
C GLY A 64 -14.71 1.15 18.39
N LEU A 65 -15.04 2.11 17.52
CA LEU A 65 -15.49 1.87 16.15
C LEU A 65 -14.39 1.28 15.25
N LEU A 66 -13.11 1.41 15.61
CA LEU A 66 -12.00 0.84 14.84
C LEU A 66 -12.08 -0.69 14.71
N ARG A 67 -12.79 -1.37 15.60
CA ARG A 67 -13.03 -2.83 15.51
C ARG A 67 -13.70 -3.26 14.21
N TRP A 68 -14.48 -2.36 13.60
CA TRP A 68 -15.19 -2.66 12.35
C TRP A 68 -14.32 -2.51 11.10
N ILE A 69 -13.24 -1.77 11.21
CA ILE A 69 -12.33 -1.56 10.08
C ILE A 69 -11.11 -2.47 10.13
N TYR A 70 -10.88 -3.17 11.26
CA TYR A 70 -9.83 -4.19 11.44
C TYR A 70 -10.45 -5.58 11.63
N PRO A 71 -10.91 -6.25 10.57
CA PRO A 71 -11.55 -7.56 10.66
C PRO A 71 -10.49 -8.64 10.92
N HIS A 72 -10.41 -9.11 12.16
CA HIS A 72 -9.42 -10.10 12.59
C HIS A 72 -9.50 -11.40 11.77
N GLU A 73 -10.65 -11.71 11.19
CA GLU A 73 -10.89 -12.86 10.34
C GLU A 73 -9.94 -12.91 9.12
N HIS A 74 -9.51 -11.75 8.61
CA HIS A 74 -8.62 -11.67 7.45
C HIS A 74 -7.21 -12.21 7.74
N TRP A 75 -6.79 -12.27 8.99
CA TRP A 75 -5.49 -12.84 9.39
C TRP A 75 -5.59 -13.87 10.52
N ALA A 76 -6.79 -14.43 10.75
CA ALA A 76 -6.99 -15.49 11.73
C ALA A 76 -6.25 -16.79 11.38
N HIS A 77 -5.87 -16.97 10.10
CA HIS A 77 -5.05 -18.10 9.65
C HIS A 77 -3.59 -18.04 10.13
N GLY A 78 -3.19 -16.96 10.82
CA GLY A 78 -1.84 -16.81 11.37
C GLY A 78 -0.76 -16.56 10.32
N PRO A 79 -0.83 -15.44 9.54
CA PRO A 79 0.17 -15.17 8.52
C PRO A 79 1.58 -15.09 9.11
N ARG A 80 2.58 -15.41 8.30
CA ARG A 80 3.98 -15.23 8.67
C ARG A 80 4.36 -13.74 8.59
N TRP A 81 4.20 -13.04 9.69
CA TRP A 81 4.49 -11.61 9.80
C TRP A 81 5.99 -11.32 9.71
N VAL A 82 6.36 -10.39 8.85
CA VAL A 82 7.66 -9.73 8.81
C VAL A 82 7.44 -8.28 9.24
N VAL A 83 7.80 -7.98 10.47
CA VAL A 83 7.47 -6.71 11.12
C VAL A 83 8.63 -5.75 11.03
N TYR A 84 8.35 -4.54 10.56
CA TYR A 84 9.32 -3.47 10.41
C TYR A 84 9.09 -2.36 11.43
N ASP A 85 10.18 -1.78 11.93
CA ASP A 85 10.22 -0.60 12.78
C ASP A 85 11.47 0.22 12.44
N ALA A 86 11.70 1.30 13.16
CA ALA A 86 12.90 2.13 13.04
C ALA A 86 13.19 2.66 11.62
N PRO A 87 12.29 3.46 11.05
CA PRO A 87 12.56 4.13 9.78
C PRO A 87 13.77 5.07 9.91
N ARG A 88 14.58 5.13 8.86
CA ARG A 88 15.69 6.08 8.77
C ARG A 88 15.18 7.43 8.27
N PRO A 89 15.39 8.54 9.02
CA PRO A 89 14.92 9.86 8.62
C PRO A 89 15.50 10.29 7.26
N GLY A 90 14.63 10.80 6.38
CA GLY A 90 15.00 11.35 5.09
C GLY A 90 15.62 10.38 4.09
N ALA A 91 15.63 9.08 4.37
CA ALA A 91 16.37 8.07 3.61
C ALA A 91 15.83 7.82 2.19
N TRP A 92 14.62 8.32 1.87
CA TRP A 92 14.04 8.15 0.54
C TRP A 92 13.37 9.44 0.08
N PHE A 93 14.05 10.21 -0.77
CA PHE A 93 13.56 11.49 -1.32
C PHE A 93 12.99 12.44 -0.25
N GLY A 94 13.68 12.53 0.89
CA GLY A 94 13.26 13.36 2.03
C GLY A 94 12.20 12.73 2.93
N PHE A 95 11.62 11.58 2.56
CA PHE A 95 10.75 10.80 3.44
C PHE A 95 11.57 9.84 4.31
N ASP A 96 11.05 9.56 5.49
CA ASP A 96 11.56 8.47 6.30
C ASP A 96 11.28 7.15 5.59
N ALA A 97 12.23 6.23 5.64
CA ALA A 97 12.10 4.97 4.93
C ALA A 97 12.73 3.81 5.70
N ILE A 98 12.14 2.64 5.50
CA ILE A 98 12.66 1.37 5.98
C ILE A 98 13.11 0.56 4.78
N GLU A 99 14.37 0.12 4.79
CA GLU A 99 14.85 -0.89 3.86
C GLU A 99 14.24 -2.23 4.21
N THR A 100 13.71 -2.93 3.22
CA THR A 100 13.12 -4.24 3.44
C THR A 100 14.20 -5.32 3.55
N VAL A 101 13.80 -6.57 3.64
CA VAL A 101 14.71 -7.70 3.77
C VAL A 101 15.79 -7.66 2.69
N ALA A 102 17.06 -7.75 3.09
CA ALA A 102 18.17 -7.82 2.16
C ALA A 102 18.04 -9.02 1.22
N GLY A 103 18.30 -8.81 -0.07
CA GLY A 103 18.21 -9.85 -1.08
C GLY A 103 16.85 -10.01 -1.74
N LEU A 104 15.86 -9.19 -1.40
CA LEU A 104 14.65 -9.09 -2.22
C LEU A 104 14.98 -8.36 -3.53
N ASP A 105 14.61 -8.98 -4.63
CA ASP A 105 14.63 -8.38 -5.95
C ASP A 105 13.19 -8.38 -6.50
N PRO A 106 12.66 -7.24 -6.89
CA PRO A 106 13.25 -5.89 -6.88
C PRO A 106 13.42 -5.29 -5.47
N GLU A 107 14.30 -4.27 -5.39
CA GLU A 107 14.52 -3.49 -4.16
C GLU A 107 13.23 -2.81 -3.71
N MET A 108 12.89 -2.95 -2.44
CA MET A 108 11.66 -2.43 -1.85
C MET A 108 11.97 -1.45 -0.72
N ARG A 109 11.04 -0.50 -0.48
CA ARG A 109 11.07 0.41 0.66
C ARG A 109 9.68 0.53 1.28
N ILE A 110 9.62 0.56 2.60
CA ILE A 110 8.41 0.94 3.34
C ILE A 110 8.58 2.41 3.75
N ILE A 111 7.61 3.23 3.37
CA ILE A 111 7.61 4.67 3.59
C ILE A 111 6.49 5.00 4.58
N PRO A 112 6.77 5.26 5.86
CA PRO A 112 5.73 5.62 6.82
C PRO A 112 4.95 6.86 6.38
N LEU A 113 3.63 6.72 6.25
CA LEU A 113 2.67 7.76 5.87
C LEU A 113 1.52 7.78 6.87
N VAL A 114 1.88 7.88 8.13
CA VAL A 114 0.95 7.79 9.26
C VAL A 114 -0.09 8.91 9.21
N GLY A 115 -1.36 8.56 9.44
CA GLY A 115 -2.47 9.52 9.46
C GLY A 115 -3.81 8.86 9.18
N HIS A 116 -3.98 8.20 8.03
CA HIS A 116 -5.17 7.42 7.69
C HIS A 116 -5.34 6.22 8.65
N ALA A 117 -4.26 5.54 8.95
CA ALA A 117 -4.18 4.52 10.00
C ALA A 117 -2.92 4.72 10.85
N PRO A 118 -2.85 4.17 12.07
CA PRO A 118 -1.74 4.38 12.99
C PRO A 118 -0.38 3.95 12.47
N GLY A 119 -0.33 2.96 11.60
CA GLY A 119 0.88 2.47 10.96
C GLY A 119 0.80 2.46 9.44
N HIS A 120 -0.07 3.31 8.87
CA HIS A 120 -0.20 3.43 7.42
C HIS A 120 1.16 3.77 6.78
N CYS A 121 1.48 3.10 5.68
CA CYS A 121 2.69 3.33 4.92
C CYS A 121 2.44 3.28 3.41
N GLY A 122 3.35 3.85 2.64
CA GLY A 122 3.50 3.56 1.23
C GLY A 122 4.50 2.42 1.03
N VAL A 123 4.40 1.75 -0.11
CA VAL A 123 5.35 0.72 -0.53
C VAL A 123 5.96 1.13 -1.86
N ALA A 124 7.27 1.36 -1.87
CA ALA A 124 8.02 1.74 -3.06
C ALA A 124 8.82 0.55 -3.59
N VAL A 125 8.73 0.33 -4.89
CA VAL A 125 9.43 -0.76 -5.62
C VAL A 125 10.37 -0.14 -6.62
N ARG A 126 11.62 -0.60 -6.64
CA ARG A 126 12.60 -0.19 -7.64
C ARG A 126 12.30 -0.91 -8.96
N THR A 127 12.25 -0.16 -10.04
CA THR A 127 12.08 -0.67 -11.40
C THR A 127 13.22 -0.18 -12.29
N ASP A 128 13.34 -0.69 -13.49
CA ASP A 128 14.25 -0.19 -14.54
C ASP A 128 14.00 1.28 -14.90
N LYS A 129 12.76 1.76 -14.75
CA LYS A 129 12.32 3.14 -15.04
C LYS A 129 12.31 4.08 -13.82
N GLY A 130 12.84 3.65 -12.67
CA GLY A 130 12.82 4.41 -11.44
C GLY A 130 12.02 3.72 -10.33
N TRP A 131 11.34 4.50 -9.51
CA TRP A 131 10.53 3.98 -8.41
C TRP A 131 9.05 3.99 -8.74
N LEU A 132 8.37 2.91 -8.41
CA LEU A 132 6.92 2.83 -8.35
C LEU A 132 6.50 2.79 -6.89
N MET A 133 5.74 3.77 -6.41
CA MET A 133 5.28 3.83 -5.04
C MET A 133 3.77 3.72 -4.95
N HIS A 134 3.29 2.65 -4.35
CA HIS A 134 1.90 2.54 -3.93
C HIS A 134 1.69 3.33 -2.65
N CYS A 135 0.87 4.38 -2.72
CA CYS A 135 0.68 5.32 -1.62
C CYS A 135 -0.38 4.89 -0.61
N GLY A 136 -1.04 3.75 -0.84
CA GLY A 136 -2.20 3.38 -0.04
C GLY A 136 -3.24 4.49 -0.04
N ASP A 137 -3.80 4.76 1.13
CA ASP A 137 -4.84 5.77 1.37
C ASP A 137 -4.29 7.12 1.81
N ALA A 138 -2.97 7.33 1.69
CA ALA A 138 -2.36 8.66 1.93
C ALA A 138 -2.66 9.68 0.82
N LEU A 139 -3.36 9.28 -0.25
CA LEU A 139 -3.85 10.16 -1.30
C LEU A 139 -5.38 10.04 -1.43
N PRO A 140 -6.09 11.16 -1.74
CA PRO A 140 -7.53 11.14 -1.87
C PRO A 140 -8.01 10.29 -3.06
N PHE A 141 -9.28 9.85 -3.03
CA PHE A 141 -9.91 9.02 -4.07
C PHE A 141 -9.83 9.56 -5.51
N GLY A 142 -9.56 10.85 -5.69
CA GLY A 142 -9.29 11.45 -7.01
C GLY A 142 -7.79 11.49 -7.34
N GLY A 143 -6.95 10.85 -6.55
CA GLY A 143 -5.50 10.88 -6.73
C GLY A 143 -4.91 12.28 -6.48
N LEU A 144 -3.78 12.57 -7.13
CA LEU A 144 -3.07 13.85 -6.97
C LEU A 144 -3.88 15.08 -7.42
N ALA A 145 -4.82 14.90 -8.36
CA ALA A 145 -5.66 15.99 -8.87
C ALA A 145 -6.81 16.37 -7.91
N SER A 146 -7.18 15.50 -6.97
CA SER A 146 -8.24 15.75 -6.01
C SER A 146 -7.78 16.71 -4.92
N SER A 147 -8.62 17.68 -4.58
CA SER A 147 -8.35 18.67 -3.53
C SER A 147 -9.54 18.73 -2.55
N PRO A 148 -9.73 17.69 -1.72
CA PRO A 148 -10.75 17.75 -0.67
C PRO A 148 -10.41 18.87 0.32
N PRO A 149 -11.40 19.40 1.05
CA PRO A 149 -11.15 20.37 2.11
C PRO A 149 -10.06 19.89 3.07
N GLU A 150 -9.14 20.77 3.45
CA GLU A 150 -7.93 20.40 4.21
C GLU A 150 -8.26 19.65 5.51
N ALA A 151 -9.30 20.09 6.24
CA ALA A 151 -9.73 19.45 7.48
C ALA A 151 -10.17 17.99 7.25
N ILE A 152 -10.90 17.71 6.17
CA ILE A 152 -11.32 16.35 5.79
C ILE A 152 -10.12 15.53 5.34
N SER A 153 -9.24 16.13 4.55
CA SER A 153 -8.01 15.49 4.09
C SER A 153 -7.15 15.06 5.27
N ARG A 154 -6.90 15.94 6.23
CA ARG A 154 -6.11 15.63 7.44
C ARG A 154 -6.76 14.54 8.29
N LEU A 155 -8.08 14.55 8.43
CA LEU A 155 -8.79 13.59 9.26
C LEU A 155 -8.84 12.18 8.66
N LEU A 156 -9.07 12.07 7.33
CA LEU A 156 -9.32 10.78 6.67
C LEU A 156 -8.11 10.21 5.94
N ILE A 157 -7.15 11.05 5.55
CA ILE A 157 -6.04 10.68 4.65
C ILE A 157 -4.69 10.89 5.35
N GLY A 158 -4.62 11.86 6.25
CA GLY A 158 -3.40 12.26 6.94
C GLY A 158 -2.70 13.45 6.30
N PRO A 159 -1.56 13.88 6.86
CA PRO A 159 -0.89 15.15 6.54
C PRO A 159 0.00 15.09 5.30
N HIS A 160 0.09 13.95 4.61
CA HIS A 160 1.14 13.70 3.61
C HIS A 160 0.84 14.18 2.19
N VAL A 161 -0.43 14.55 1.88
CA VAL A 161 -0.86 14.95 0.53
C VAL A 161 0.02 16.05 -0.08
N PRO A 162 0.34 17.17 0.63
CA PRO A 162 1.19 18.22 0.05
C PRO A 162 2.60 17.72 -0.30
N ARG A 163 3.20 16.89 0.57
CA ARG A 163 4.54 16.33 0.36
C ARG A 163 4.57 15.35 -0.81
N LEU A 164 3.54 14.49 -0.94
CA LEU A 164 3.42 13.56 -2.06
C LEU A 164 3.21 14.28 -3.39
N ARG A 165 2.47 15.41 -3.39
CA ARG A 165 2.34 16.25 -4.58
C ARG A 165 3.66 16.89 -4.97
N ALA A 166 4.39 17.47 -4.01
CA ALA A 166 5.72 18.03 -4.26
C ALA A 166 6.66 16.95 -4.83
N LEU A 167 6.68 15.77 -4.22
CA LEU A 167 7.47 14.64 -4.72
C LEU A 167 7.14 14.28 -6.18
N ALA A 168 5.85 14.23 -6.54
CA ALA A 168 5.43 13.93 -7.90
C ALA A 168 5.83 15.02 -8.91
N LEU A 169 5.81 16.28 -8.50
CA LEU A 169 6.21 17.41 -9.36
C LEU A 169 7.73 17.49 -9.53
N GLU A 170 8.49 17.30 -8.45
CA GLU A 170 9.95 17.46 -8.45
C GLU A 170 10.68 16.23 -8.99
N GLN A 171 10.12 15.04 -8.80
CA GLN A 171 10.78 13.76 -9.08
C GLN A 171 9.98 12.88 -10.06
N GLY A 172 9.01 13.43 -10.79
CA GLY A 172 8.07 12.66 -11.63
C GLY A 172 8.71 11.82 -12.74
N GLU A 173 9.95 12.12 -13.15
CA GLU A 173 10.73 11.27 -14.06
C GLU A 173 11.34 10.04 -13.37
N ARG A 174 11.53 10.11 -12.06
CA ARG A 174 12.20 9.09 -11.25
C ARG A 174 11.24 8.30 -10.38
N ILE A 175 10.04 8.85 -10.12
CA ILE A 175 9.06 8.26 -9.20
C ILE A 175 7.67 8.33 -9.82
N ARG A 176 6.95 7.21 -9.78
CA ARG A 176 5.53 7.12 -10.10
C ARG A 176 4.75 6.83 -8.83
N LEU A 177 3.73 7.64 -8.54
CA LEU A 177 2.84 7.45 -7.40
C LEU A 177 1.55 6.76 -7.84
N LEU A 178 1.20 5.67 -7.16
CA LEU A 178 -0.04 4.92 -7.33
C LEU A 178 -0.89 5.10 -6.06
N PRO A 179 -1.96 5.91 -6.09
CA PRO A 179 -2.93 5.95 -5.01
C PRO A 179 -3.80 4.68 -5.03
N ALA A 180 -4.27 4.26 -3.85
CA ALA A 180 -5.36 3.30 -3.78
C ALA A 180 -6.68 3.94 -4.31
N HIS A 181 -7.69 3.15 -4.56
CA HIS A 181 -9.04 3.60 -4.95
C HIS A 181 -9.12 4.51 -6.19
N VAL A 182 -8.09 4.55 -7.02
CA VAL A 182 -8.10 5.24 -8.32
C VAL A 182 -7.95 4.21 -9.42
N PRO A 183 -8.94 4.10 -10.34
CA PRO A 183 -8.80 3.20 -11.48
C PRO A 183 -7.54 3.51 -12.28
N LEU A 184 -6.77 2.48 -12.65
CA LEU A 184 -5.52 2.63 -13.40
C LEU A 184 -5.70 3.44 -14.69
N GLN A 185 -6.86 3.34 -15.35
CA GLN A 185 -7.20 4.11 -16.55
C GLN A 185 -7.23 5.63 -16.32
N LYS A 186 -7.41 6.07 -15.07
CA LYS A 186 -7.41 7.49 -14.68
C LYS A 186 -6.02 7.99 -14.28
N LEU A 187 -5.03 7.11 -14.20
CA LEU A 187 -3.63 7.48 -13.98
C LEU A 187 -3.03 7.93 -15.31
N THR A 188 -3.45 9.11 -15.79
CA THR A 188 -2.99 9.69 -17.06
C THR A 188 -1.47 9.82 -17.05
N GLY A 189 -0.84 9.32 -18.11
CA GLY A 189 0.61 9.35 -18.29
C GLY A 189 1.35 8.07 -17.94
N TRP A 190 0.68 7.05 -17.40
CA TRP A 190 1.28 5.75 -17.23
C TRP A 190 1.14 4.93 -18.52
N LYS A 191 2.11 5.07 -19.41
CA LYS A 191 2.35 4.11 -20.50
C LYS A 191 3.20 2.94 -19.96
N GLY A 192 2.70 2.26 -18.97
CA GLY A 192 3.19 0.95 -18.59
C GLY A 192 2.53 -0.05 -19.52
N GLN A 193 3.18 -0.38 -20.61
CA GLN A 193 2.91 -1.60 -21.34
C GLN A 193 3.24 -2.74 -20.38
N VAL A 194 2.22 -3.43 -19.90
CA VAL A 194 2.35 -4.84 -19.60
C VAL A 194 2.41 -5.47 -20.98
N GLU A 195 3.61 -5.52 -21.56
CA GLU A 195 3.86 -6.37 -22.70
C GLU A 195 3.72 -7.79 -22.21
N THR A 196 2.71 -8.47 -22.75
CA THR A 196 2.42 -9.90 -22.59
C THR A 196 3.56 -10.74 -23.10
#